data_1d76db21d7ed13c73ef179db8e24eda7
#
_entry.id   1d76db21d7ed13c73ef179db8e24eda7
#
_cell.length_a   1.000
_cell.length_b   1.000
_cell.length_c   1.000
_cell.angle_alpha   90.00
_cell.angle_beta   90.00
_cell.angle_gamma   90.00
#
_symmetry.space_group_name_H-M   'P 1'
#
loop_
_entity.id
_entity.type
_entity.pdbx_description
1 polymer ?
#
loop_
_entity_poly.entity_id
_entity_poly.type
_entity_poly.pdbx_seq_one_letter_code
_entity_poly.pdbx_strand_id
1 'polypeptide(L)'
;MQRMLKWNPNDNQGIRFLIASEYPRAGDATRASRILKKEAAHFPPYQYEAALIEIAAGRMVSAAMTLRCAFIANGYIAEILCGMTDPLPLAIWHGSNLAEPEVALSYAEHYTDLWHTTPSALQFLRWVHMHPRIVSERAEILVIKEALLWERDVEARQGLLVREDMLLAQIDDRLSLEIVAKRQDRDNRLVEPWVYQD
;
A
#
# COMPACT_ATOMS: atom_id res chain seq x y z
N MET A 1 -18.68 6.22 -16.16
CA MET A 1 -18.16 6.66 -14.85
C MET A 1 -18.10 8.19 -14.69
N GLN A 2 -17.33 8.98 -15.44
CA GLN A 2 -17.28 10.45 -15.29
C GLN A 2 -18.64 11.17 -15.39
N ARG A 3 -19.55 10.69 -16.27
CA ARG A 3 -20.94 11.22 -16.34
C ARG A 3 -21.73 10.93 -15.07
N MET A 4 -21.51 9.78 -14.42
CA MET A 4 -22.20 9.42 -13.17
C MET A 4 -21.78 10.33 -12.03
N LEU A 5 -20.48 10.64 -11.89
CA LEU A 5 -19.99 11.62 -10.90
C LEU A 5 -20.53 13.04 -11.15
N LYS A 6 -20.77 13.39 -12.42
CA LYS A 6 -21.37 14.67 -12.78
C LYS A 6 -22.84 14.79 -12.36
N TRP A 7 -23.56 13.66 -12.35
CA TRP A 7 -24.96 13.59 -11.94
C TRP A 7 -25.13 13.31 -10.45
N ASN A 8 -24.14 12.68 -9.79
CA ASN A 8 -24.11 12.42 -8.37
C ASN A 8 -22.79 12.94 -7.78
N PRO A 9 -22.68 14.26 -7.48
CA PRO A 9 -21.44 14.84 -6.97
C PRO A 9 -21.03 14.30 -5.60
N ASN A 10 -22.01 13.82 -4.79
CA ASN A 10 -21.76 13.23 -3.48
C ASN A 10 -21.25 11.78 -3.56
N ASP A 11 -21.29 11.17 -4.77
CA ASP A 11 -20.76 9.85 -5.04
C ASP A 11 -21.16 8.75 -4.04
N ASN A 12 -22.45 8.69 -3.73
CA ASN A 12 -23.00 7.71 -2.78
C ASN A 12 -22.80 6.24 -3.23
N GLN A 13 -22.34 6.03 -4.46
CA GLN A 13 -22.07 4.71 -5.05
C GLN A 13 -20.57 4.40 -5.11
N GLY A 14 -19.71 5.26 -4.60
CA GLY A 14 -18.25 5.04 -4.60
C GLY A 14 -17.60 5.00 -5.98
N ILE A 15 -18.22 5.62 -6.99
CA ILE A 15 -17.71 5.63 -8.38
C ILE A 15 -16.30 6.21 -8.48
N ARG A 16 -15.96 7.17 -7.60
CA ARG A 16 -14.61 7.74 -7.51
C ARG A 16 -13.56 6.69 -7.18
N PHE A 17 -13.92 5.66 -6.40
CA PHE A 17 -13.04 4.57 -6.01
C PHE A 17 -12.85 3.50 -7.10
N LEU A 18 -13.60 3.56 -8.19
CA LEU A 18 -13.43 2.70 -9.36
C LEU A 18 -12.72 3.40 -10.52
N ILE A 19 -12.91 4.72 -10.62
CA ILE A 19 -12.41 5.50 -11.75
C ILE A 19 -10.89 5.50 -11.83
N ALA A 20 -10.20 5.62 -10.70
CA ALA A 20 -8.74 5.72 -10.69
C ALA A 20 -8.10 4.45 -11.25
N SER A 21 -8.64 3.29 -10.89
CA SER A 21 -8.15 1.98 -11.30
C SER A 21 -8.39 1.68 -12.79
N GLU A 22 -9.43 2.27 -13.38
CA GLU A 22 -9.73 2.08 -14.81
C GLU A 22 -8.83 2.92 -15.73
N TYR A 23 -8.23 4.01 -15.23
CA TYR A 23 -7.31 4.80 -16.03
C TYR A 23 -6.00 4.07 -16.38
N PRO A 24 -5.33 3.36 -15.45
CA PRO A 24 -4.18 2.52 -15.79
C PRO A 24 -4.50 1.46 -16.84
N ARG A 25 -5.67 0.82 -16.76
CA ARG A 25 -6.14 -0.14 -17.78
C ARG A 25 -6.32 0.50 -19.13
N ALA A 26 -6.75 1.76 -19.16
CA ALA A 26 -6.89 2.54 -20.39
C ALA A 26 -5.59 3.20 -20.87
N GLY A 27 -4.46 2.96 -20.19
CA GLY A 27 -3.17 3.58 -20.51
C GLY A 27 -3.03 5.05 -20.09
N ASP A 28 -3.96 5.59 -19.30
CA ASP A 28 -3.97 7.00 -18.87
C ASP A 28 -3.46 7.16 -17.43
N ALA A 29 -2.19 6.84 -17.23
CA ALA A 29 -1.51 6.97 -15.92
C ALA A 29 -1.55 8.41 -15.36
N THR A 30 -1.60 9.44 -16.23
CA THR A 30 -1.63 10.84 -15.80
C THR A 30 -2.93 11.19 -15.07
N ARG A 31 -4.07 10.77 -15.61
CA ARG A 31 -5.37 10.99 -14.94
C ARG A 31 -5.50 10.15 -13.69
N ALA A 32 -5.07 8.89 -13.72
CA ALA A 32 -5.00 8.04 -12.55
C ALA A 32 -4.22 8.73 -11.42
N SER A 33 -2.97 9.13 -11.68
CA SER A 33 -2.11 9.78 -10.69
C SER A 33 -2.74 11.03 -10.06
N ARG A 34 -3.49 11.82 -10.83
CA ARG A 34 -4.17 13.02 -10.31
C ARG A 34 -5.27 12.68 -9.29
N ILE A 35 -6.05 11.64 -9.56
CA ILE A 35 -7.12 11.19 -8.65
C ILE A 35 -6.52 10.53 -7.41
N LEU A 36 -5.55 9.63 -7.62
CA LEU A 36 -4.88 8.91 -6.55
C LEU A 36 -4.21 9.85 -5.55
N LYS A 37 -3.51 10.89 -6.01
CA LYS A 37 -2.92 11.90 -5.11
C LYS A 37 -3.92 12.58 -4.19
N LYS A 38 -5.17 12.71 -4.62
CA LYS A 38 -6.21 13.38 -3.84
C LYS A 38 -6.90 12.44 -2.86
N GLU A 39 -7.13 11.20 -3.26
CA GLU A 39 -8.02 10.27 -2.55
C GLU A 39 -7.26 9.13 -1.82
N ALA A 40 -5.96 8.92 -2.11
CA ALA A 40 -5.20 7.80 -1.57
C ALA A 40 -5.07 7.82 -0.03
N ALA A 41 -5.07 9.01 0.59
CA ALA A 41 -5.03 9.13 2.04
C ALA A 41 -6.27 8.52 2.74
N HIS A 42 -7.39 8.44 2.03
CA HIS A 42 -8.67 7.99 2.57
C HIS A 42 -9.10 6.61 2.08
N PHE A 43 -8.39 6.06 1.08
CA PHE A 43 -8.74 4.78 0.47
C PHE A 43 -7.50 3.92 0.24
N PRO A 44 -7.19 2.95 1.14
CA PRO A 44 -5.97 2.15 1.09
C PRO A 44 -5.67 1.50 -0.27
N PRO A 45 -6.63 0.93 -1.01
CA PRO A 45 -6.38 0.39 -2.35
C PRO A 45 -5.69 1.37 -3.30
N TYR A 46 -5.99 2.65 -3.21
CA TYR A 46 -5.37 3.67 -4.05
C TYR A 46 -3.89 3.91 -3.77
N GLN A 47 -3.42 3.61 -2.57
CA GLN A 47 -1.98 3.66 -2.28
C GLN A 47 -1.24 2.56 -3.05
N TYR A 48 -1.84 1.36 -3.15
CA TYR A 48 -1.28 0.26 -3.96
C TYR A 48 -1.25 0.60 -5.44
N GLU A 49 -2.32 1.20 -5.96
CA GLU A 49 -2.38 1.63 -7.36
C GLU A 49 -1.41 2.77 -7.67
N ALA A 50 -1.25 3.72 -6.73
CA ALA A 50 -0.25 4.78 -6.85
C ALA A 50 1.17 4.19 -6.90
N ALA A 51 1.47 3.22 -6.04
CA ALA A 51 2.74 2.51 -6.06
C ALA A 51 2.96 1.76 -7.38
N LEU A 52 1.93 1.11 -7.92
CA LEU A 52 1.99 0.41 -9.20
C LEU A 52 2.33 1.37 -10.36
N ILE A 53 1.75 2.56 -10.38
CA ILE A 53 2.07 3.61 -11.36
C ILE A 53 3.52 4.09 -11.20
N GLU A 54 4.00 4.23 -9.96
CA GLU A 54 5.39 4.60 -9.69
C GLU A 54 6.38 3.51 -10.18
N ILE A 55 6.07 2.22 -9.96
CA ILE A 55 6.83 1.08 -10.46
C ILE A 55 6.87 1.10 -11.99
N ALA A 56 5.73 1.21 -12.64
CA ALA A 56 5.63 1.27 -14.09
C ALA A 56 6.43 2.44 -14.70
N ALA A 57 6.59 3.52 -13.95
CA ALA A 57 7.38 4.67 -14.35
C ALA A 57 8.87 4.59 -13.94
N GLY A 58 9.32 3.49 -13.31
CA GLY A 58 10.68 3.30 -12.84
C GLY A 58 11.07 4.15 -11.62
N ARG A 59 10.10 4.76 -10.92
CA ARG A 59 10.34 5.59 -9.73
C ARG A 59 10.31 4.74 -8.45
N MET A 60 11.26 3.83 -8.32
CA MET A 60 11.28 2.77 -7.30
C MET A 60 11.33 3.29 -5.86
N VAL A 61 12.02 4.41 -5.59
CA VAL A 61 12.06 5.04 -4.26
C VAL A 61 10.67 5.52 -3.84
N SER A 62 10.00 6.25 -4.72
CA SER A 62 8.63 6.73 -4.50
C SER A 62 7.64 5.56 -4.35
N ALA A 63 7.79 4.52 -5.17
CA ALA A 63 6.99 3.31 -5.07
C ALA A 63 7.18 2.60 -3.72
N ALA A 64 8.42 2.43 -3.26
CA ALA A 64 8.72 1.81 -1.97
C ALA A 64 8.12 2.61 -0.82
N MET A 65 8.25 3.93 -0.82
CA MET A 65 7.67 4.79 0.20
C MET A 65 6.14 4.68 0.21
N THR A 66 5.50 4.71 -0.95
CA THR A 66 4.04 4.58 -1.07
C THR A 66 3.57 3.21 -0.58
N LEU A 67 4.30 2.12 -0.90
CA LEU A 67 3.98 0.77 -0.43
C LEU A 67 4.10 0.65 1.09
N ARG A 68 5.11 1.26 1.72
CA ARG A 68 5.27 1.26 3.18
C ARG A 68 4.05 1.87 3.86
N CYS A 69 3.55 3.00 3.36
CA CYS A 69 2.31 3.60 3.85
C CYS A 69 1.10 2.68 3.57
N ALA A 70 1.03 2.08 2.40
CA ALA A 70 -0.05 1.17 2.01
C ALA A 70 -0.13 -0.07 2.91
N PHE A 71 1.02 -0.64 3.31
CA PHE A 71 1.08 -1.78 4.23
C PHE A 71 0.51 -1.47 5.62
N ILE A 72 0.64 -0.23 6.08
CA ILE A 72 0.04 0.21 7.34
C ILE A 72 -1.46 0.47 7.19
N ALA A 73 -1.86 1.02 6.05
CA ALA A 73 -3.26 1.35 5.78
C ALA A 73 -4.13 0.12 5.56
N ASN A 74 -3.65 -0.89 4.81
CA ASN A 74 -4.26 -2.22 4.68
C ASN A 74 -3.18 -3.23 4.25
N GLY A 75 -2.58 -3.92 5.20
CA GLY A 75 -1.51 -4.90 4.96
C GLY A 75 -1.98 -6.15 4.23
N TYR A 76 -3.26 -6.52 4.36
CA TYR A 76 -3.83 -7.73 3.78
C TYR A 76 -3.78 -7.72 2.24
N ILE A 77 -3.85 -6.55 1.61
CA ILE A 77 -3.68 -6.43 0.15
C ILE A 77 -2.29 -6.95 -0.26
N ALA A 78 -1.24 -6.54 0.46
CA ALA A 78 0.11 -7.02 0.17
C ALA A 78 0.26 -8.53 0.41
N GLU A 79 -0.35 -9.06 1.47
CA GLU A 79 -0.34 -10.50 1.79
C GLU A 79 -0.96 -11.31 0.65
N ILE A 80 -2.13 -10.90 0.15
CA ILE A 80 -2.80 -11.57 -0.98
C ILE A 80 -1.96 -11.47 -2.24
N LEU A 81 -1.43 -10.30 -2.58
CA LEU A 81 -0.57 -10.10 -3.75
C LEU A 81 0.75 -10.89 -3.63
N CYS A 82 1.20 -11.19 -2.41
CA CYS A 82 2.34 -12.08 -2.16
C CYS A 82 1.99 -13.57 -2.19
N GLY A 83 0.72 -13.94 -2.35
CA GLY A 83 0.28 -15.32 -2.55
C GLY A 83 -0.54 -15.92 -1.40
N MET A 84 -0.87 -15.17 -0.35
CA MET A 84 -1.80 -15.61 0.68
C MET A 84 -3.23 -15.52 0.13
N THR A 85 -3.96 -16.62 0.12
CA THR A 85 -5.29 -16.69 -0.50
C THR A 85 -6.42 -16.19 0.39
N ASP A 86 -6.25 -16.27 1.71
CA ASP A 86 -7.28 -15.93 2.69
C ASP A 86 -6.60 -15.43 3.99
N PRO A 87 -6.23 -14.15 4.05
CA PRO A 87 -5.59 -13.59 5.24
C PRO A 87 -6.57 -13.53 6.41
N LEU A 88 -6.17 -14.09 7.55
CA LEU A 88 -6.94 -14.00 8.78
C LEU A 88 -6.86 -12.57 9.37
N PRO A 89 -7.97 -12.03 9.89
CA PRO A 89 -7.96 -10.74 10.56
C PRO A 89 -6.99 -10.74 11.74
N LEU A 90 -6.10 -9.76 11.80
CA LEU A 90 -5.25 -9.53 12.96
C LEU A 90 -6.10 -9.01 14.14
N ALA A 91 -5.72 -9.39 15.37
CA ALA A 91 -6.34 -8.88 16.59
C ALA A 91 -5.82 -7.46 16.91
N ILE A 92 -6.14 -6.50 16.06
CA ILE A 92 -5.71 -5.09 16.15
C ILE A 92 -6.89 -4.15 15.93
N TRP A 93 -6.75 -2.91 16.36
CA TRP A 93 -7.67 -1.86 15.95
C TRP A 93 -7.34 -1.39 14.52
N HIS A 94 -8.23 -1.65 13.58
CA HIS A 94 -8.02 -1.31 12.17
C HIS A 94 -8.22 0.19 11.86
N GLY A 95 -8.89 0.92 12.75
CA GLY A 95 -9.18 2.35 12.55
C GLY A 95 -10.34 2.61 11.59
N SER A 96 -10.51 1.78 10.59
CA SER A 96 -11.65 1.82 9.66
C SER A 96 -11.86 0.45 9.02
N ASN A 97 -13.10 0.18 8.56
CA ASN A 97 -13.46 -1.01 7.79
C ASN A 97 -12.75 -1.10 6.42
N LEU A 98 -12.16 0.00 5.95
CA LEU A 98 -11.33 -0.03 4.73
C LEU A 98 -9.95 -0.69 4.94
N ALA A 99 -9.56 -0.89 6.20
CA ALA A 99 -8.30 -1.55 6.57
C ALA A 99 -8.48 -3.05 6.87
N GLU A 100 -9.67 -3.62 6.64
CA GLU A 100 -10.02 -5.01 6.92
C GLU A 100 -9.75 -5.94 5.74
N PRO A 101 -9.67 -7.29 5.97
CA PRO A 101 -9.39 -8.29 4.93
C PRO A 101 -10.38 -8.28 3.77
N GLU A 102 -11.66 -7.99 4.00
CA GLU A 102 -12.70 -8.00 2.98
C GLU A 102 -12.41 -7.00 1.86
N VAL A 103 -11.87 -5.84 2.20
CA VAL A 103 -11.44 -4.83 1.20
C VAL A 103 -10.25 -5.35 0.41
N ALA A 104 -9.34 -6.07 1.04
CA ALA A 104 -8.18 -6.66 0.37
C ALA A 104 -8.59 -7.77 -0.60
N LEU A 105 -9.52 -8.64 -0.22
CA LEU A 105 -10.08 -9.67 -1.09
C LEU A 105 -10.77 -9.04 -2.32
N SER A 106 -11.61 -8.04 -2.10
CA SER A 106 -12.27 -7.31 -3.18
C SER A 106 -11.27 -6.62 -4.11
N TYR A 107 -10.21 -6.01 -3.55
CA TYR A 107 -9.15 -5.42 -4.36
C TYR A 107 -8.44 -6.46 -5.22
N ALA A 108 -8.06 -7.58 -4.63
CA ALA A 108 -7.36 -8.64 -5.34
C ALA A 108 -8.20 -9.23 -6.48
N GLU A 109 -9.49 -9.47 -6.25
CA GLU A 109 -10.40 -9.98 -7.27
C GLU A 109 -10.43 -9.09 -8.53
N HIS A 110 -10.36 -7.78 -8.34
CA HIS A 110 -10.53 -6.84 -9.45
C HIS A 110 -9.23 -6.33 -10.07
N TYR A 111 -8.09 -6.37 -9.32
CA TYR A 111 -6.89 -5.62 -9.70
C TYR A 111 -5.58 -6.43 -9.68
N THR A 112 -5.60 -7.71 -9.31
CA THR A 112 -4.39 -8.56 -9.32
C THR A 112 -3.78 -8.65 -10.72
N ASP A 113 -4.59 -8.62 -11.78
CA ASP A 113 -4.16 -8.63 -13.16
C ASP A 113 -3.21 -7.47 -13.50
N LEU A 114 -3.45 -6.28 -12.96
CA LEU A 114 -2.57 -5.12 -13.16
C LEU A 114 -1.17 -5.34 -12.59
N TRP A 115 -1.07 -6.04 -11.45
CA TRP A 115 0.20 -6.38 -10.83
C TRP A 115 0.97 -7.42 -11.63
N HIS A 116 0.28 -8.40 -12.22
CA HIS A 116 0.89 -9.41 -13.08
C HIS A 116 1.34 -8.85 -14.42
N THR A 117 0.63 -7.90 -14.98
CA THR A 117 0.95 -7.30 -16.29
C THR A 117 1.99 -6.19 -16.21
N THR A 118 2.23 -5.61 -15.03
CA THR A 118 3.28 -4.59 -14.82
C THR A 118 4.61 -5.27 -14.56
N PRO A 119 5.64 -5.04 -15.39
CA PRO A 119 6.95 -5.69 -15.23
C PRO A 119 7.54 -5.49 -13.84
N SER A 120 8.02 -6.57 -13.23
CA SER A 120 8.67 -6.61 -11.91
C SER A 120 7.82 -6.11 -10.73
N ALA A 121 6.53 -5.80 -10.92
CA ALA A 121 5.71 -5.19 -9.86
C ALA A 121 5.53 -6.12 -8.66
N LEU A 122 5.19 -7.39 -8.88
CA LEU A 122 5.02 -8.36 -7.79
C LEU A 122 6.32 -8.70 -7.10
N GLN A 123 7.43 -8.83 -7.86
CA GLN A 123 8.75 -9.06 -7.28
C GLN A 123 9.17 -7.88 -6.41
N PHE A 124 8.96 -6.65 -6.88
CA PHE A 124 9.24 -5.44 -6.14
C PHE A 124 8.37 -5.33 -4.88
N LEU A 125 7.06 -5.52 -5.00
CA LEU A 125 6.14 -5.51 -3.86
C LEU A 125 6.59 -6.52 -2.79
N ARG A 126 6.88 -7.76 -3.21
CA ARG A 126 7.33 -8.84 -2.30
C ARG A 126 8.65 -8.48 -1.64
N TRP A 127 9.61 -7.92 -2.39
CA TRP A 127 10.88 -7.44 -1.86
C TRP A 127 10.67 -6.40 -0.75
N VAL A 128 9.87 -5.36 -1.01
CA VAL A 128 9.59 -4.31 -0.02
C VAL A 128 8.83 -4.89 1.17
N HIS A 129 7.79 -5.69 0.94
CA HIS A 129 6.93 -6.26 1.98
C HIS A 129 7.69 -7.16 2.96
N MET A 130 8.61 -7.98 2.45
CA MET A 130 9.38 -8.95 3.23
C MET A 130 10.73 -8.42 3.72
N HIS A 131 11.10 -7.19 3.37
CA HIS A 131 12.39 -6.61 3.80
C HIS A 131 12.43 -6.48 5.32
N PRO A 132 13.46 -7.02 6.02
CA PRO A 132 13.48 -7.09 7.50
C PRO A 132 13.23 -5.76 8.20
N ARG A 133 13.79 -4.67 7.69
CA ARG A 133 13.59 -3.32 8.27
C ARG A 133 12.16 -2.81 8.08
N ILE A 134 11.50 -3.17 6.99
CA ILE A 134 10.09 -2.82 6.74
C ILE A 134 9.16 -3.68 7.61
N VAL A 135 9.50 -4.94 7.80
CA VAL A 135 8.79 -5.82 8.75
C VAL A 135 8.88 -5.25 10.17
N SER A 136 10.08 -4.80 10.60
CA SER A 136 10.27 -4.16 11.91
C SER A 136 9.46 -2.87 12.04
N GLU A 137 9.51 -1.99 11.05
CA GLU A 137 8.74 -0.74 11.00
C GLU A 137 7.23 -1.00 11.15
N ARG A 138 6.70 -1.97 10.42
CA ARG A 138 5.28 -2.37 10.53
C ARG A 138 4.96 -2.95 11.90
N ALA A 139 5.83 -3.81 12.44
CA ALA A 139 5.61 -4.45 13.72
C ALA A 139 5.47 -3.44 14.87
N GLU A 140 6.26 -2.37 14.87
CA GLU A 140 6.16 -1.31 15.89
C GLU A 140 4.79 -0.62 15.86
N ILE A 141 4.23 -0.36 14.68
CA ILE A 141 2.90 0.24 14.53
C ILE A 141 1.80 -0.77 14.90
N LEU A 142 1.94 -2.04 14.50
CA LEU A 142 0.97 -3.08 14.82
C LEU A 142 0.83 -3.32 16.32
N VAL A 143 1.92 -3.23 17.09
CA VAL A 143 1.89 -3.31 18.56
C VAL A 143 1.02 -2.19 19.16
N ILE A 144 1.10 -0.97 18.62
CA ILE A 144 0.23 0.12 19.07
C ILE A 144 -1.23 -0.14 18.70
N LYS A 145 -1.48 -0.63 17.48
CA LYS A 145 -2.83 -0.98 17.03
C LYS A 145 -3.43 -2.12 17.84
N GLU A 146 -2.63 -3.09 18.27
CA GLU A 146 -3.05 -4.12 19.22
C GLU A 146 -3.43 -3.52 20.57
N ALA A 147 -2.60 -2.64 21.14
CA ALA A 147 -2.91 -1.95 22.39
C ALA A 147 -4.20 -1.11 22.27
N LEU A 148 -4.41 -0.40 21.14
CA LEU A 148 -5.61 0.38 20.87
C LEU A 148 -6.90 -0.45 20.83
N LEU A 149 -6.83 -1.73 20.49
CA LEU A 149 -7.99 -2.63 20.50
C LEU A 149 -8.54 -2.84 21.92
N TRP A 150 -7.65 -2.90 22.91
CA TRP A 150 -7.98 -3.25 24.30
C TRP A 150 -8.09 -2.04 25.21
N GLU A 151 -7.47 -0.89 24.85
CA GLU A 151 -7.45 0.30 25.69
C GLU A 151 -8.84 0.97 25.75
N ARG A 152 -9.34 1.14 26.96
CA ARG A 152 -10.66 1.74 27.25
C ARG A 152 -10.55 3.11 27.91
N ASP A 153 -9.41 3.41 28.54
CA ASP A 153 -9.18 4.72 29.11
C ASP A 153 -8.94 5.75 28.01
N VAL A 154 -9.63 6.87 28.06
CA VAL A 154 -9.65 7.89 27.00
C VAL A 154 -8.28 8.57 26.87
N GLU A 155 -7.63 8.88 27.99
CA GLU A 155 -6.35 9.59 28.00
C GLU A 155 -5.23 8.67 27.53
N ALA A 156 -5.19 7.41 28.02
CA ALA A 156 -4.24 6.40 27.58
C ALA A 156 -4.40 6.10 26.08
N ARG A 157 -5.66 5.98 25.60
CA ARG A 157 -5.96 5.78 24.18
C ARG A 157 -5.47 6.95 23.32
N GLN A 158 -5.67 8.19 23.76
CA GLN A 158 -5.15 9.37 23.06
C GLN A 158 -3.62 9.34 22.99
N GLY A 159 -2.94 8.92 24.05
CA GLY A 159 -1.50 8.73 24.07
C GLY A 159 -1.01 7.72 23.03
N LEU A 160 -1.74 6.60 22.84
CA LEU A 160 -1.43 5.59 21.83
C LEU A 160 -1.61 6.15 20.41
N LEU A 161 -2.68 6.90 20.14
CA LEU A 161 -2.91 7.54 18.84
C LEU A 161 -1.81 8.55 18.49
N VAL A 162 -1.40 9.38 19.45
CA VAL A 162 -0.27 10.30 19.23
C VAL A 162 1.02 9.54 18.92
N ARG A 163 1.26 8.40 19.58
CA ARG A 163 2.43 7.58 19.32
C ARG A 163 2.36 6.92 17.94
N GLU A 164 1.19 6.44 17.51
CA GLU A 164 0.97 5.94 16.15
C GLU A 164 1.29 7.02 15.11
N ASP A 165 0.76 8.23 15.26
CA ASP A 165 1.01 9.36 14.37
C ASP A 165 2.51 9.71 14.30
N MET A 166 3.22 9.66 15.43
CA MET A 166 4.67 9.89 15.46
C MET A 166 5.45 8.83 14.67
N LEU A 167 5.08 7.55 14.75
CA LEU A 167 5.72 6.50 13.97
C LEU A 167 5.39 6.64 12.47
N LEU A 168 4.14 6.96 12.13
CA LEU A 168 3.75 7.21 10.75
C LEU A 168 4.52 8.39 10.14
N ALA A 169 4.74 9.45 10.90
CA ALA A 169 5.52 10.61 10.48
C ALA A 169 7.02 10.31 10.26
N GLN A 170 7.54 9.20 10.80
CA GLN A 170 8.92 8.75 10.58
C GLN A 170 9.10 7.98 9.27
N ILE A 171 8.01 7.59 8.61
CA ILE A 171 8.07 6.93 7.30
C ILE A 171 8.49 7.97 6.26
N ASP A 172 9.77 7.98 5.94
CA ASP A 172 10.39 8.88 4.97
C ASP A 172 11.09 8.10 3.84
N ASP A 173 11.70 8.83 2.91
CA ASP A 173 12.35 8.23 1.74
C ASP A 173 13.74 7.62 2.04
N ARG A 174 14.36 7.89 3.20
CA ARG A 174 15.70 7.40 3.54
C ARG A 174 15.79 5.88 3.49
N LEU A 175 14.87 5.19 4.21
CA LEU A 175 14.82 3.73 4.17
C LEU A 175 14.45 3.22 2.77
N SER A 176 13.56 3.90 2.07
CA SER A 176 13.19 3.54 0.70
C SER A 176 14.38 3.63 -0.27
N LEU A 177 15.20 4.69 -0.16
CA LEU A 177 16.46 4.82 -0.93
C LEU A 177 17.42 3.66 -0.68
N GLU A 178 17.60 3.27 0.59
CA GLU A 178 18.51 2.18 0.96
C GLU A 178 18.05 0.81 0.42
N ILE A 179 16.77 0.49 0.51
CA ILE A 179 16.26 -0.81 0.11
C ILE A 179 16.16 -1.00 -1.40
N VAL A 180 16.03 0.09 -2.16
CA VAL A 180 15.99 0.03 -3.64
C VAL A 180 17.36 0.23 -4.28
N ALA A 181 18.39 0.53 -3.50
CA ALA A 181 19.75 0.70 -4.02
C ALA A 181 20.23 -0.57 -4.72
N LYS A 182 20.74 -0.41 -5.94
CA LYS A 182 21.33 -1.52 -6.70
C LYS A 182 22.47 -2.15 -5.92
N ARG A 183 22.58 -3.47 -6.01
CA ARG A 183 23.60 -4.28 -5.34
C ARG A 183 24.48 -4.96 -6.37
N GLN A 184 25.72 -5.24 -6.01
CA GLN A 184 26.59 -6.07 -6.84
C GLN A 184 26.20 -7.55 -6.66
N ASP A 185 26.00 -8.24 -7.78
CA ASP A 185 25.83 -9.70 -7.81
C ASP A 185 27.19 -10.40 -7.70
N ARG A 186 27.18 -11.75 -7.82
CA ARG A 186 28.39 -12.57 -7.78
C ARG A 186 29.38 -12.28 -8.93
N ASP A 187 28.86 -11.71 -10.02
CA ASP A 187 29.63 -11.36 -11.22
C ASP A 187 30.04 -9.87 -11.24
N ASN A 188 29.89 -9.16 -10.09
CA ASN A 188 30.15 -7.72 -9.95
C ASN A 188 29.25 -6.82 -10.82
N ARG A 189 28.09 -7.30 -11.28
CA ARG A 189 27.12 -6.50 -12.01
C ARG A 189 26.20 -5.79 -11.03
N LEU A 190 25.86 -4.55 -11.32
CA LEU A 190 24.86 -3.81 -10.57
C LEU A 190 23.45 -4.30 -10.95
N VAL A 191 22.77 -4.91 -10.00
CA VAL A 191 21.45 -5.49 -10.18
C VAL A 191 20.44 -4.90 -9.20
N GLU A 192 19.19 -4.92 -9.59
CA GLU A 192 18.08 -4.55 -8.73
C GLU A 192 17.80 -5.68 -7.73
N PRO A 193 17.72 -5.40 -6.41
CA PRO A 193 17.66 -6.45 -5.40
C PRO A 193 16.42 -7.35 -5.48
N TRP A 194 15.33 -6.91 -6.11
CA TRP A 194 14.10 -7.68 -6.29
C TRP A 194 14.11 -8.63 -7.49
N VAL A 195 15.11 -8.57 -8.36
CA VAL A 195 15.21 -9.42 -9.56
C VAL A 195 15.74 -10.82 -9.23
N TYR A 196 16.41 -11.02 -8.10
CA TYR A 196 17.12 -12.24 -7.69
C TYR A 196 16.43 -13.00 -6.55
N GLN A 197 15.11 -13.04 -6.51
CA GLN A 197 14.36 -13.82 -5.52
C GLN A 197 13.87 -15.14 -6.11
N ASP A 198 14.78 -15.98 -6.61
CA ASP A 198 14.55 -17.39 -6.90
C ASP A 198 15.24 -18.27 -5.86
#